data_e77315455ee4fe04d1c2faceee7a9d2b
#
_entry.id   e77315455ee4fe04d1c2faceee7a9d2b
#
_cell.length_a   1.000
_cell.length_b   1.000
_cell.length_c   1.000
_cell.angle_alpha   90.00
_cell.angle_beta   90.00
_cell.angle_gamma   90.00
#
_symmetry.space_group_name_H-M   'P 1'
#
loop_
_entity.id
_entity.type
_entity.pdbx_description
1 polymer ?
#
loop_
_entity_poly.entity_id
_entity_poly.type
_entity_poly.pdbx_seq_one_letter_code
_entity_poly.pdbx_strand_id
1 'polypeptide(L)'
;MRFGAPVSHVYNPLVYARAPFETYVERYARRGVDALLLGINPGPFGMAQTGIPFGEVSAVRTWLRIDGRIGRPADEHPRRPVLGWDCPRSEVSGRRLWGWARDRFGTPQRFFRRFFVANYCPLLFLEASGRNRTPDRLPASEREPLLAACDEALREVVGALAPRRVLGIGRFAEARARAALAATGVPVGSLPHPSPANPAANRGWRPLAETALRAAGVSLDGALR
;
A
#
# COMPACT_ATOMS: atom_id res chain seq x y z
N MET A 1 20.70 2.22 -4.76
CA MET A 1 20.98 1.85 -3.35
C MET A 1 21.34 0.38 -3.26
N ARG A 2 22.23 0.01 -2.34
CA ARG A 2 22.52 -1.38 -1.99
C ARG A 2 22.08 -1.60 -0.54
N PHE A 3 21.61 -2.81 -0.23
CA PHE A 3 21.17 -3.21 1.10
C PHE A 3 21.97 -4.43 1.53
N GLY A 4 22.52 -4.40 2.73
CA GLY A 4 23.32 -5.47 3.31
C GLY A 4 22.53 -6.33 4.32
N ALA A 5 23.24 -7.22 4.99
CA ALA A 5 22.66 -8.07 6.01
C ALA A 5 21.89 -7.25 7.07
N PRO A 6 20.73 -7.75 7.52
CA PRO A 6 20.15 -9.07 7.27
C PRO A 6 19.26 -9.15 6.01
N VAL A 7 19.20 -8.10 5.16
CA VAL A 7 18.50 -8.14 3.88
C VAL A 7 19.31 -8.97 2.90
N SER A 8 18.69 -9.99 2.32
CA SER A 8 19.30 -10.85 1.30
C SER A 8 18.78 -10.56 -0.11
N HIS A 9 17.51 -10.18 -0.25
CA HIS A 9 16.88 -9.89 -1.53
C HIS A 9 16.00 -8.65 -1.41
N VAL A 10 15.95 -7.87 -2.49
CA VAL A 10 15.10 -6.68 -2.60
C VAL A 10 14.28 -6.77 -3.86
N TYR A 11 12.96 -6.68 -3.73
CA TYR A 11 12.05 -6.65 -4.88
C TYR A 11 11.52 -5.25 -5.12
N ASN A 12 11.48 -4.87 -6.38
CA ASN A 12 10.78 -3.66 -6.82
C ASN A 12 9.61 -4.03 -7.74
N PRO A 13 8.39 -4.20 -7.21
CA PRO A 13 7.22 -4.52 -8.00
C PRO A 13 6.89 -3.50 -9.09
N LEU A 14 7.29 -2.24 -8.93
CA LEU A 14 7.07 -1.21 -9.95
C LEU A 14 7.87 -1.46 -11.23
N VAL A 15 8.92 -2.31 -11.17
CA VAL A 15 9.72 -2.69 -12.34
C VAL A 15 9.13 -3.93 -13.01
N TYR A 16 9.04 -5.04 -12.29
CA TYR A 16 8.64 -6.31 -12.91
C TYR A 16 7.12 -6.49 -13.06
N ALA A 17 6.31 -5.78 -12.28
CA ALA A 17 4.85 -5.74 -12.39
C ALA A 17 4.35 -4.35 -12.85
N ARG A 18 5.12 -3.70 -13.73
CA ARG A 18 4.86 -2.36 -14.21
C ARG A 18 3.52 -2.22 -14.92
N ALA A 19 3.19 -3.15 -15.82
CA ALA A 19 1.96 -3.07 -16.59
C ALA A 19 0.68 -3.04 -15.72
N PRO A 20 0.46 -3.97 -14.77
CA PRO A 20 -0.68 -3.85 -13.87
C PRO A 20 -0.63 -2.60 -12.97
N PHE A 21 0.56 -2.14 -12.55
CA PHE A 21 0.68 -0.91 -11.76
C PHE A 21 0.30 0.34 -12.59
N GLU A 22 0.76 0.46 -13.82
CA GLU A 22 0.37 1.54 -14.72
C GLU A 22 -1.13 1.54 -14.97
N THR A 23 -1.73 0.37 -15.27
CA THR A 23 -3.18 0.22 -15.39
C THR A 23 -3.93 0.67 -14.13
N TYR A 24 -3.38 0.38 -12.94
CA TYR A 24 -3.96 0.82 -11.67
C TYR A 24 -3.96 2.34 -11.56
N VAL A 25 -2.83 2.96 -11.86
CA VAL A 25 -2.70 4.43 -11.80
C VAL A 25 -3.60 5.10 -12.85
N GLU A 26 -3.55 4.68 -14.10
CA GLU A 26 -4.35 5.23 -15.19
C GLU A 26 -5.85 5.16 -14.94
N ARG A 27 -6.33 4.02 -14.43
CA ARG A 27 -7.77 3.82 -14.18
C ARG A 27 -8.27 4.55 -12.95
N TYR A 28 -7.44 4.67 -11.92
CA TYR A 28 -7.93 4.98 -10.58
C TYR A 28 -7.30 6.21 -9.93
N ALA A 29 -6.15 6.70 -10.39
CA ALA A 29 -5.60 7.94 -9.86
C ALA A 29 -6.47 9.13 -10.29
N ARG A 30 -6.92 9.89 -9.29
CA ARG A 30 -7.76 11.07 -9.50
C ARG A 30 -7.29 12.19 -8.60
N ARG A 31 -7.35 13.39 -9.11
CA ARG A 31 -7.07 14.60 -8.36
C ARG A 31 -8.22 14.94 -7.41
N GLY A 32 -7.89 15.45 -6.22
CA GLY A 32 -8.89 15.97 -5.27
C GLY A 32 -9.63 14.91 -4.47
N VAL A 33 -9.11 13.68 -4.36
CA VAL A 33 -9.70 12.62 -3.54
C VAL A 33 -9.81 13.03 -2.07
N ASP A 34 -10.79 12.47 -1.35
CA ASP A 34 -11.00 12.75 0.08
C ASP A 34 -9.79 12.35 0.93
N ALA A 35 -9.17 11.21 0.60
CA ALA A 35 -7.94 10.79 1.27
C ALA A 35 -7.04 9.91 0.39
N LEU A 36 -5.73 10.11 0.54
CA LEU A 36 -4.70 9.14 0.17
C LEU A 36 -4.50 8.17 1.35
N LEU A 37 -4.75 6.88 1.13
CA LEU A 37 -4.50 5.82 2.09
C LEU A 37 -3.09 5.28 1.88
N LEU A 38 -2.18 5.54 2.81
CA LEU A 38 -0.75 5.28 2.66
C LEU A 38 -0.33 4.05 3.47
N GLY A 39 0.00 2.94 2.80
CA GLY A 39 0.65 1.78 3.40
C GLY A 39 2.14 1.98 3.61
N ILE A 40 2.81 0.99 4.20
CA ILE A 40 4.25 1.03 4.48
C ILE A 40 5.05 0.64 3.23
N ASN A 41 4.98 -0.64 2.87
CA ASN A 41 5.73 -1.24 1.78
C ASN A 41 5.05 -2.55 1.30
N PRO A 42 5.50 -3.14 0.17
CA PRO A 42 4.92 -4.37 -0.36
C PRO A 42 4.92 -5.53 0.62
N GLY A 43 3.81 -6.28 0.65
CA GLY A 43 3.76 -7.61 1.24
C GLY A 43 4.13 -8.69 0.22
N PRO A 44 4.70 -9.84 0.67
CA PRO A 44 5.21 -10.88 -0.24
C PRO A 44 4.12 -11.63 -1.02
N PHE A 45 2.87 -11.58 -0.56
CA PHE A 45 1.72 -12.27 -1.20
C PHE A 45 0.68 -11.30 -1.77
N GLY A 46 0.97 -10.00 -1.69
CA GLY A 46 0.14 -8.92 -2.21
C GLY A 46 0.85 -8.14 -3.32
N MET A 47 1.30 -6.92 -3.02
CA MET A 47 1.94 -6.07 -4.03
C MET A 47 3.16 -6.71 -4.68
N ALA A 48 3.92 -7.55 -3.98
CA ALA A 48 5.04 -8.26 -4.60
C ALA A 48 4.58 -9.20 -5.73
N GLN A 49 3.34 -9.70 -5.68
CA GLN A 49 2.79 -10.57 -6.72
C GLN A 49 2.09 -9.78 -7.84
N THR A 50 1.44 -8.67 -7.52
CA THR A 50 0.50 -8.01 -8.44
C THR A 50 0.95 -6.61 -8.91
N GLY A 51 1.93 -6.00 -8.23
CA GLY A 51 2.30 -4.60 -8.43
C GLY A 51 1.36 -3.59 -7.76
N ILE A 52 0.20 -4.01 -7.27
CA ILE A 52 -0.82 -3.12 -6.70
C ILE A 52 -0.65 -3.00 -5.18
N PRO A 53 -0.71 -1.81 -4.58
CA PRO A 53 -0.69 -1.65 -3.12
C PRO A 53 -1.78 -2.48 -2.45
N PHE A 54 -1.43 -3.25 -1.41
CA PHE A 54 -2.32 -4.25 -0.78
C PHE A 54 -2.92 -5.27 -1.76
N GLY A 55 -2.28 -5.50 -2.91
CA GLY A 55 -2.85 -6.20 -4.07
C GLY A 55 -3.00 -7.71 -3.89
N GLU A 56 -3.91 -8.13 -3.03
CA GLU A 56 -4.34 -9.54 -2.96
C GLU A 56 -4.90 -9.98 -4.32
N VAL A 57 -4.40 -11.09 -4.85
CA VAL A 57 -4.60 -11.51 -6.25
C VAL A 57 -6.08 -11.57 -6.64
N SER A 58 -6.90 -12.22 -5.80
CA SER A 58 -8.34 -12.35 -6.09
C SER A 58 -9.02 -10.97 -6.16
N ALA A 59 -8.77 -10.09 -5.21
CA ALA A 59 -9.35 -8.75 -5.20
C ALA A 59 -8.92 -7.91 -6.40
N VAL A 60 -7.64 -8.01 -6.80
CA VAL A 60 -7.13 -7.28 -7.96
C VAL A 60 -7.81 -7.76 -9.24
N ARG A 61 -7.88 -9.07 -9.47
CA ARG A 61 -8.47 -9.61 -10.69
C ARG A 61 -9.98 -9.44 -10.76
N THR A 62 -10.69 -9.76 -9.66
CA THR A 62 -12.16 -9.86 -9.71
C THR A 62 -12.86 -8.55 -9.43
N TRP A 63 -12.31 -7.70 -8.55
CA TRP A 63 -12.95 -6.44 -8.19
C TRP A 63 -12.28 -5.24 -8.86
N LEU A 64 -10.94 -5.09 -8.75
CA LEU A 64 -10.24 -4.01 -9.47
C LEU A 64 -10.20 -4.24 -10.99
N ARG A 65 -10.41 -5.48 -11.44
CA ARG A 65 -10.39 -5.85 -12.86
C ARG A 65 -9.10 -5.43 -13.56
N ILE A 66 -7.99 -5.63 -12.85
CA ILE A 66 -6.65 -5.40 -13.39
C ILE A 66 -6.03 -6.75 -13.70
N ASP A 67 -5.42 -6.83 -14.85
CA ASP A 67 -4.59 -7.91 -15.36
C ASP A 67 -3.33 -7.34 -16.00
N GLY A 68 -2.63 -8.12 -16.77
CA GLY A 68 -1.44 -7.72 -17.50
C GLY A 68 -0.23 -8.59 -17.14
N ARG A 69 0.85 -8.38 -17.88
CA ARG A 69 2.07 -9.16 -17.70
C ARG A 69 2.77 -8.80 -16.39
N ILE A 70 3.10 -9.83 -15.62
CA ILE A 70 3.97 -9.73 -14.45
C ILE A 70 5.25 -10.48 -14.75
N GLY A 71 6.38 -9.81 -14.67
CA GLY A 71 7.70 -10.40 -14.76
C GLY A 71 8.19 -10.94 -13.42
N ARG A 72 9.50 -11.13 -13.31
CA ARG A 72 10.16 -11.56 -12.09
C ARG A 72 11.29 -10.60 -11.71
N PRO A 73 11.63 -10.48 -10.41
CA PRO A 73 12.86 -9.80 -10.02
C PRO A 73 14.08 -10.53 -10.59
N ALA A 74 15.16 -9.80 -10.86
CA ALA A 74 16.38 -10.38 -11.41
C ALA A 74 17.04 -11.39 -10.44
N ASP A 75 16.91 -11.14 -9.14
CA ASP A 75 17.35 -12.00 -8.06
C ASP A 75 16.15 -12.41 -7.21
N GLU A 76 15.69 -13.64 -7.40
CA GLU A 76 14.45 -14.14 -6.81
C GLU A 76 14.73 -15.02 -5.59
N HIS A 77 14.16 -14.65 -4.45
CA HIS A 77 14.32 -15.41 -3.21
C HIS A 77 13.59 -16.77 -3.30
N PRO A 78 14.28 -17.92 -3.04
CA PRO A 78 13.72 -19.26 -3.28
C PRO A 78 12.47 -19.56 -2.45
N ARG A 79 12.31 -18.92 -1.28
CA ARG A 79 11.11 -19.08 -0.43
C ARG A 79 10.01 -18.04 -0.71
N ARG A 80 10.24 -17.09 -1.58
CA ARG A 80 9.30 -16.00 -1.91
C ARG A 80 9.27 -15.73 -3.42
N PRO A 81 9.01 -16.76 -4.23
CA PRO A 81 8.94 -16.57 -5.67
C PRO A 81 7.79 -15.62 -6.05
N VAL A 82 7.97 -14.90 -7.13
CA VAL A 82 6.92 -14.09 -7.75
C VAL A 82 6.18 -14.98 -8.74
N LEU A 83 5.01 -15.46 -8.32
CA LEU A 83 4.11 -16.29 -9.11
C LEU A 83 3.06 -15.46 -9.87
N GLY A 84 3.00 -14.16 -9.59
CA GLY A 84 2.05 -13.26 -10.22
C GLY A 84 0.61 -13.66 -9.91
N TRP A 85 -0.19 -13.78 -10.98
CA TRP A 85 -1.60 -14.16 -10.89
C TRP A 85 -1.85 -15.59 -10.41
N ASP A 86 -0.84 -16.43 -10.45
CA ASP A 86 -0.92 -17.84 -10.01
C ASP A 86 -0.53 -18.01 -8.53
N CYS A 87 -0.31 -16.92 -7.79
CA CYS A 87 0.01 -16.97 -6.38
C CYS A 87 -1.20 -17.54 -5.59
N PRO A 88 -1.07 -18.73 -4.96
CA PRO A 88 -2.19 -19.36 -4.27
C PRO A 88 -2.46 -18.77 -2.88
N ARG A 89 -1.55 -17.93 -2.40
CA ARG A 89 -1.64 -17.37 -1.05
C ARG A 89 -2.34 -16.02 -1.06
N SER A 90 -3.41 -15.92 -0.27
CA SER A 90 -4.09 -14.64 -0.05
C SER A 90 -3.35 -13.77 0.95
N GLU A 91 -3.20 -12.47 0.63
CA GLU A 91 -2.69 -11.48 1.55
C GLU A 91 -3.81 -10.96 2.46
N VAL A 92 -3.71 -11.24 3.75
CA VAL A 92 -4.77 -10.91 4.71
C VAL A 92 -5.04 -9.40 4.77
N SER A 93 -3.99 -8.56 4.72
CA SER A 93 -4.15 -7.10 4.78
C SER A 93 -4.90 -6.57 3.57
N GLY A 94 -4.55 -7.05 2.38
CA GLY A 94 -5.21 -6.69 1.12
C GLY A 94 -6.64 -7.20 1.07
N ARG A 95 -6.88 -8.45 1.48
CA ARG A 95 -8.24 -9.00 1.56
C ARG A 95 -9.14 -8.18 2.47
N ARG A 96 -8.63 -7.69 3.61
CA ARG A 96 -9.40 -6.85 4.53
C ARG A 96 -9.69 -5.48 3.94
N LEU A 97 -8.69 -4.82 3.37
CA LEU A 97 -8.82 -3.48 2.80
C LEU A 97 -9.76 -3.50 1.58
N TRP A 98 -9.47 -4.35 0.60
CA TRP A 98 -10.28 -4.41 -0.62
C TRP A 98 -11.66 -5.03 -0.39
N GLY A 99 -11.78 -5.96 0.57
CA GLY A 99 -13.07 -6.48 1.01
C GLY A 99 -13.95 -5.38 1.61
N TRP A 100 -13.42 -4.57 2.50
CA TRP A 100 -14.11 -3.38 3.02
C TRP A 100 -14.50 -2.41 1.91
N ALA A 101 -13.58 -2.11 1.00
CA ALA A 101 -13.84 -1.20 -0.10
C ALA A 101 -14.97 -1.72 -1.01
N ARG A 102 -14.94 -3.01 -1.36
CA ARG A 102 -16.01 -3.67 -2.14
C ARG A 102 -17.36 -3.61 -1.43
N ASP A 103 -17.40 -4.00 -0.16
CA ASP A 103 -18.64 -4.09 0.60
C ASP A 103 -19.25 -2.70 0.86
N ARG A 104 -18.42 -1.67 1.03
CA ARG A 104 -18.87 -0.31 1.33
C ARG A 104 -19.20 0.52 0.09
N PHE A 105 -18.51 0.31 -1.02
CA PHE A 105 -18.64 1.15 -2.22
C PHE A 105 -19.22 0.41 -3.43
N GLY A 106 -19.32 -0.92 -3.38
CA GLY A 106 -19.82 -1.77 -4.46
C GLY A 106 -18.85 -1.85 -5.64
N THR A 107 -18.49 -0.72 -6.25
CA THR A 107 -17.60 -0.66 -7.41
C THR A 107 -16.28 0.05 -7.12
N PRO A 108 -15.19 -0.32 -7.82
CA PRO A 108 -13.92 0.40 -7.73
C PRO A 108 -14.07 1.89 -8.04
N GLN A 109 -14.83 2.24 -9.06
CA GLN A 109 -15.02 3.64 -9.49
C GLN A 109 -15.60 4.50 -8.36
N ARG A 110 -16.54 3.96 -7.56
CA ARG A 110 -17.10 4.69 -6.41
C ARG A 110 -16.06 4.85 -5.30
N PHE A 111 -15.26 3.82 -5.03
CA PHE A 111 -14.18 3.89 -4.05
C PHE A 111 -13.13 4.92 -4.47
N PHE A 112 -12.61 4.83 -5.70
CA PHE A 112 -11.52 5.67 -6.18
C PHE A 112 -11.92 7.11 -6.51
N ARG A 113 -13.21 7.43 -6.57
CA ARG A 113 -13.64 8.84 -6.53
C ARG A 113 -13.32 9.52 -5.20
N ARG A 114 -13.17 8.74 -4.13
CA ARG A 114 -12.97 9.24 -2.78
C ARG A 114 -11.61 8.95 -2.19
N PHE A 115 -10.98 7.86 -2.60
CA PHE A 115 -9.74 7.38 -2.04
C PHE A 115 -8.75 6.99 -3.13
N PHE A 116 -7.47 7.12 -2.81
CA PHE A 116 -6.43 6.43 -3.55
C PHE A 116 -5.57 5.66 -2.56
N VAL A 117 -5.03 4.50 -2.96
CA VAL A 117 -4.19 3.66 -2.08
C VAL A 117 -2.78 3.62 -2.65
N ALA A 118 -1.79 3.93 -1.84
CA ALA A 118 -0.37 3.84 -2.22
C ALA A 118 0.46 3.23 -1.08
N ASN A 119 1.68 2.83 -1.38
CA ASN A 119 2.68 2.53 -0.38
C ASN A 119 3.72 3.66 -0.31
N TYR A 120 4.18 3.96 0.89
CA TYR A 120 5.25 4.92 1.15
C TYR A 120 6.57 4.47 0.51
N CYS A 121 6.94 3.21 0.71
CA CYS A 121 8.12 2.60 0.09
C CYS A 121 7.69 1.54 -0.93
N PRO A 122 8.18 1.58 -2.19
CA PRO A 122 7.79 0.59 -3.20
C PRO A 122 8.57 -0.73 -3.08
N LEU A 123 9.57 -0.81 -2.20
CA LEU A 123 10.47 -1.96 -2.11
C LEU A 123 10.04 -2.96 -1.04
N LEU A 124 10.14 -4.25 -1.38
CA LEU A 124 10.05 -5.36 -0.44
C LEU A 124 11.45 -5.83 -0.07
N PHE A 125 11.76 -5.87 1.21
CA PHE A 125 13.03 -6.35 1.73
C PHE A 125 12.84 -7.73 2.35
N LEU A 126 13.62 -8.72 1.90
CA LEU A 126 13.56 -10.09 2.37
C LEU A 126 14.86 -10.49 3.06
N GLU A 127 14.74 -11.08 4.23
CA GLU A 127 15.84 -11.75 4.92
C GLU A 127 16.08 -13.13 4.29
N ALA A 128 17.24 -13.77 4.53
CA ALA A 128 17.54 -15.11 4.04
C ALA A 128 16.50 -16.18 4.45
N SER A 129 15.76 -15.95 5.54
CA SER A 129 14.63 -16.76 5.98
C SER A 129 13.38 -16.60 5.10
N GLY A 130 13.33 -15.59 4.23
CA GLY A 130 12.14 -15.15 3.51
C GLY A 130 11.19 -14.27 4.34
N ARG A 131 11.63 -13.82 5.51
CA ARG A 131 10.89 -12.87 6.33
C ARG A 131 10.90 -11.49 5.68
N ASN A 132 9.74 -10.83 5.60
CA ASN A 132 9.66 -9.44 5.20
C ASN A 132 10.19 -8.53 6.32
N ARG A 133 11.09 -7.62 5.96
CA ARG A 133 11.60 -6.55 6.80
C ARG A 133 11.02 -5.22 6.35
N THR A 134 10.49 -4.47 7.28
CA THR A 134 9.94 -3.13 6.99
C THR A 134 11.06 -2.07 6.97
N PRO A 135 10.89 -0.96 6.25
CA PRO A 135 11.92 0.09 6.13
C PRO A 135 12.47 0.63 7.46
N ASP A 136 11.62 0.73 8.48
CA ASP A 136 12.02 1.18 9.83
C ASP A 136 13.04 0.27 10.53
N ARG A 137 13.15 -0.97 10.08
CA ARG A 137 14.06 -1.98 10.64
C ARG A 137 15.37 -2.13 9.89
N LEU A 138 15.60 -1.34 8.87
CA LEU A 138 16.88 -1.30 8.15
C LEU A 138 17.95 -0.57 8.99
N PRO A 139 19.24 -0.90 8.80
CA PRO A 139 20.34 -0.12 9.38
C PRO A 139 20.22 1.37 9.02
N ALA A 140 20.63 2.26 9.92
CA ALA A 140 20.47 3.70 9.73
C ALA A 140 21.10 4.21 8.42
N SER A 141 22.29 3.72 8.08
CA SER A 141 23.01 4.09 6.86
C SER A 141 22.28 3.76 5.56
N GLU A 142 21.42 2.73 5.58
CA GLU A 142 20.58 2.34 4.43
C GLU A 142 19.19 2.98 4.51
N ARG A 143 18.66 3.07 5.73
CA ARG A 143 17.32 3.58 6.00
C ARG A 143 17.20 5.07 5.67
N GLU A 144 18.14 5.90 6.11
CA GLU A 144 18.05 7.35 5.96
C GLU A 144 17.97 7.80 4.50
N PRO A 145 18.86 7.36 3.59
CA PRO A 145 18.75 7.73 2.18
C PRO A 145 17.51 7.13 1.51
N LEU A 146 17.05 5.94 1.93
CA LEU A 146 15.81 5.36 1.43
C LEU A 146 14.60 6.21 1.84
N LEU A 147 14.52 6.59 3.11
CA LEU A 147 13.41 7.41 3.62
C LEU A 147 13.40 8.79 2.96
N ALA A 148 14.55 9.40 2.73
CA ALA A 148 14.64 10.67 2.00
C ALA A 148 14.05 10.58 0.58
N ALA A 149 14.39 9.51 -0.16
CA ALA A 149 13.83 9.28 -1.49
C ALA A 149 12.32 8.98 -1.45
N CYS A 150 11.84 8.21 -0.45
CA CYS A 150 10.42 7.93 -0.28
C CYS A 150 9.63 9.18 0.14
N ASP A 151 10.20 10.05 0.96
CA ASP A 151 9.58 11.31 1.34
C ASP A 151 9.40 12.24 0.14
N GLU A 152 10.41 12.31 -0.75
CA GLU A 152 10.31 13.07 -1.99
C GLU A 152 9.22 12.52 -2.90
N ALA A 153 9.22 11.22 -3.15
CA ALA A 153 8.19 10.55 -3.94
C ALA A 153 6.77 10.76 -3.34
N LEU A 154 6.64 10.76 -2.01
CA LEU A 154 5.36 11.04 -1.38
C LEU A 154 4.90 12.47 -1.62
N ARG A 155 5.81 13.47 -1.57
CA ARG A 155 5.47 14.86 -1.90
C ARG A 155 5.00 14.99 -3.34
N GLU A 156 5.67 14.34 -4.29
CA GLU A 156 5.27 14.32 -5.69
C GLU A 156 3.86 13.70 -5.89
N VAL A 157 3.62 12.54 -5.27
CA VAL A 157 2.30 11.86 -5.32
C VAL A 157 1.20 12.75 -4.73
N VAL A 158 1.47 13.40 -3.60
CA VAL A 158 0.52 14.33 -2.96
C VAL A 158 0.30 15.57 -3.84
N GLY A 159 1.33 16.12 -4.45
CA GLY A 159 1.21 17.22 -5.41
C GLY A 159 0.36 16.87 -6.63
N ALA A 160 0.57 15.69 -7.19
CA ALA A 160 -0.17 15.19 -8.36
C ALA A 160 -1.64 14.90 -8.02
N LEU A 161 -1.91 14.18 -6.92
CA LEU A 161 -3.27 13.78 -6.55
C LEU A 161 -4.05 14.88 -5.83
N ALA A 162 -3.36 15.86 -5.21
CA ALA A 162 -3.94 16.91 -4.36
C ALA A 162 -5.05 16.36 -3.42
N PRO A 163 -4.76 15.33 -2.61
CA PRO A 163 -5.75 14.74 -1.72
C PRO A 163 -6.11 15.74 -0.62
N ARG A 164 -7.35 15.72 -0.15
CA ARG A 164 -7.76 16.57 0.98
C ARG A 164 -7.03 16.22 2.28
N ARG A 165 -6.53 14.99 2.41
CA ARG A 165 -5.72 14.49 3.53
C ARG A 165 -4.93 13.25 3.17
N VAL A 166 -3.94 12.90 3.99
CA VAL A 166 -3.22 11.62 3.91
C VAL A 166 -3.49 10.84 5.19
N LEU A 167 -3.85 9.56 5.05
CA LEU A 167 -4.10 8.66 6.17
C LEU A 167 -3.10 7.51 6.16
N GLY A 168 -2.14 7.56 7.07
CA GLY A 168 -1.16 6.50 7.22
C GLY A 168 -1.79 5.23 7.79
N ILE A 169 -1.65 4.10 7.10
CA ILE A 169 -2.12 2.79 7.55
C ILE A 169 -1.07 2.22 8.51
N GLY A 170 -1.29 2.43 9.81
CA GLY A 170 -0.35 2.12 10.87
C GLY A 170 0.62 3.26 11.21
N ARG A 171 1.20 3.19 12.41
CA ARG A 171 2.00 4.27 13.02
C ARG A 171 3.20 4.73 12.19
N PHE A 172 3.90 3.79 11.55
CA PHE A 172 5.07 4.15 10.74
C PHE A 172 4.69 5.00 9.52
N ALA A 173 3.68 4.57 8.75
CA ALA A 173 3.22 5.32 7.58
C ALA A 173 2.67 6.70 7.97
N GLU A 174 1.93 6.80 9.09
CA GLU A 174 1.48 8.08 9.65
C GLU A 174 2.66 9.00 10.01
N ALA A 175 3.64 8.49 10.77
CA ALA A 175 4.79 9.27 11.20
C ALA A 175 5.62 9.79 10.00
N ARG A 176 5.81 8.94 8.97
CA ARG A 176 6.52 9.36 7.76
C ARG A 176 5.73 10.40 6.95
N ALA A 177 4.42 10.20 6.80
CA ALA A 177 3.57 11.19 6.13
C ALA A 177 3.62 12.55 6.85
N ARG A 178 3.54 12.56 8.18
CA ARG A 178 3.68 13.81 8.96
C ARG A 178 5.03 14.50 8.74
N ALA A 179 6.11 13.72 8.77
CA ALA A 179 7.45 14.28 8.54
C ALA A 179 7.62 14.81 7.11
N ALA A 180 7.26 14.00 6.11
CA ALA A 180 7.44 14.37 4.71
C ALA A 180 6.57 15.54 4.26
N LEU A 181 5.36 15.69 4.83
CA LEU A 181 4.37 16.68 4.42
C LEU A 181 4.23 17.87 5.37
N ALA A 182 5.13 18.02 6.35
CA ALA A 182 5.05 19.07 7.38
C ALA A 182 4.89 20.49 6.80
N ALA A 183 5.55 20.77 5.69
CA ALA A 183 5.53 22.07 5.02
C ALA A 183 4.37 22.24 4.01
N THR A 184 3.55 21.22 3.77
CA THR A 184 2.54 21.25 2.70
C THR A 184 1.16 21.74 3.15
N GLY A 185 0.90 21.78 4.44
CA GLY A 185 -0.42 22.08 5.00
C GLY A 185 -1.46 20.97 4.82
N VAL A 186 -1.13 19.84 4.17
CA VAL A 186 -2.05 18.72 3.98
C VAL A 186 -2.25 17.98 5.31
N PRO A 187 -3.51 17.84 5.81
CA PRO A 187 -3.78 17.13 7.05
C PRO A 187 -3.36 15.67 6.99
N VAL A 188 -2.68 15.19 8.03
CA VAL A 188 -2.27 13.78 8.16
C VAL A 188 -2.96 13.13 9.35
N GLY A 189 -3.60 12.00 9.10
CA GLY A 189 -4.23 11.15 10.11
C GLY A 189 -3.75 9.71 10.05
N SER A 190 -4.40 8.83 10.82
CA SER A 190 -4.05 7.43 10.95
C SER A 190 -5.22 6.51 10.71
N LEU A 191 -4.94 5.35 10.10
CA LEU A 191 -5.83 4.18 10.07
C LEU A 191 -5.15 3.01 10.76
N PRO A 192 -5.91 2.16 11.50
CA PRO A 192 -5.38 0.92 12.05
C PRO A 192 -4.87 0.02 10.92
N HIS A 193 -3.71 -0.60 11.13
CA HIS A 193 -3.16 -1.51 10.12
C HIS A 193 -4.00 -2.80 10.04
N PRO A 194 -4.39 -3.27 8.83
CA PRO A 194 -5.21 -4.46 8.64
C PRO A 194 -4.46 -5.80 8.82
N SER A 195 -3.18 -5.77 9.18
CA SER A 195 -2.36 -6.97 9.37
C SER A 195 -2.86 -7.87 10.48
N PRO A 196 -2.67 -9.21 10.36
CA PRO A 196 -2.86 -10.15 11.47
C PRO A 196 -2.01 -9.85 12.71
N ALA A 197 -0.89 -9.13 12.55
CA ALA A 197 -0.07 -8.67 13.68
C ALA A 197 -0.74 -7.58 14.54
N ASN A 198 -1.88 -7.02 14.08
CA ASN A 198 -2.71 -6.11 14.87
C ASN A 198 -3.86 -6.89 15.53
N PRO A 199 -3.83 -7.15 16.86
CA PRO A 199 -4.88 -7.93 17.53
C PRO A 199 -6.28 -7.32 17.39
N ALA A 200 -6.39 -6.00 17.39
CA ALA A 200 -7.68 -5.33 17.22
C ALA A 200 -8.27 -5.60 15.83
N ALA A 201 -7.45 -5.62 14.78
CA ALA A 201 -7.89 -5.93 13.42
C ALA A 201 -8.36 -7.39 13.26
N ASN A 202 -7.89 -8.30 14.11
CA ASN A 202 -8.33 -9.70 14.08
C ASN A 202 -9.75 -9.88 14.64
N ARG A 203 -10.20 -8.97 15.50
CA ARG A 203 -11.60 -8.94 15.98
C ARG A 203 -12.56 -8.23 15.02
N GLY A 204 -12.04 -7.55 14.01
CA GLY A 204 -12.84 -6.86 12.99
C GLY A 204 -12.18 -5.55 12.57
N TRP A 205 -11.55 -5.52 11.40
CA TRP A 205 -10.85 -4.33 10.93
C TRP A 205 -11.79 -3.23 10.42
N ARG A 206 -12.90 -3.61 9.77
CA ARG A 206 -13.86 -2.67 9.16
C ARG A 206 -14.36 -1.59 10.12
N PRO A 207 -14.95 -1.90 11.29
CA PRO A 207 -15.43 -0.88 12.21
C PRO A 207 -14.30 0.03 12.71
N LEU A 208 -13.10 -0.51 12.93
CA LEU A 208 -11.94 0.29 13.34
C LEU A 208 -11.53 1.30 12.26
N ALA A 209 -11.49 0.86 11.00
CA ALA A 209 -11.16 1.73 9.88
C ALA A 209 -12.22 2.83 9.68
N GLU A 210 -13.51 2.48 9.73
CA GLU A 210 -14.60 3.44 9.57
C GLU A 210 -14.64 4.48 10.70
N THR A 211 -14.38 4.07 11.95
CA THR A 211 -14.25 5.00 13.08
C THR A 211 -13.07 5.96 12.87
N ALA A 212 -11.91 5.44 12.45
CA ALA A 212 -10.75 6.28 12.20
C ALA A 212 -10.96 7.24 11.03
N LEU A 213 -11.64 6.81 9.97
CA LEU A 213 -12.02 7.67 8.84
C LEU A 213 -12.92 8.83 9.29
N ARG A 214 -13.96 8.54 10.07
CA ARG A 214 -14.85 9.59 10.62
C ARG A 214 -14.10 10.56 11.54
N ALA A 215 -13.25 10.04 12.42
CA ALA A 215 -12.40 10.86 13.29
C ALA A 215 -11.45 11.76 12.49
N ALA A 216 -11.02 11.29 11.32
CA ALA A 216 -10.21 12.09 10.38
C ALA A 216 -11.07 13.04 9.52
N GLY A 217 -12.38 13.17 9.76
CA GLY A 217 -13.28 14.05 9.02
C GLY A 217 -13.64 13.53 7.61
N VAL A 218 -13.57 12.22 7.38
CA VAL A 218 -14.05 11.59 6.15
C VAL A 218 -15.43 11.02 6.41
N SER A 219 -16.48 11.67 5.89
CA SER A 219 -17.85 11.11 5.92
C SER A 219 -17.88 9.84 5.07
N LEU A 220 -18.60 8.83 5.52
CA LEU A 220 -18.87 7.61 4.74
C LEU A 220 -20.31 7.54 4.26
N ASP A 221 -21.11 8.59 4.51
CA ASP A 221 -22.51 8.64 4.13
C ASP A 221 -22.66 8.77 2.61
N GLY A 222 -23.66 8.13 2.04
CA GLY A 222 -23.92 8.16 0.60
C GLY A 222 -23.01 7.27 -0.27
N ALA A 223 -22.15 6.46 0.31
CA ALA A 223 -21.23 5.60 -0.46
C ALA A 223 -21.92 4.53 -1.33
N LEU A 224 -23.19 4.22 -1.05
CA LEU A 224 -24.00 3.24 -1.81
C LEU A 224 -25.09 3.88 -2.70
N ARG A 225 -25.21 5.24 -2.73
CA ARG A 225 -26.16 5.93 -3.62
C ARG A 225 -25.54 6.25 -4.97
#